data_9ec333772e9754c13abc17df8a71db8a
#
_entry.id   9ec333772e9754c13abc17df8a71db8a
#
_cell.length_a   1.000
_cell.length_b   1.000
_cell.length_c   1.000
_cell.angle_alpha   90.00
_cell.angle_beta   90.00
_cell.angle_gamma   90.00
#
_symmetry.space_group_name_H-M   'P 1'
#
loop_
_entity.id
_entity.type
_entity.pdbx_description
1 polymer ?
#
loop_
_entity_poly.entity_id
_entity_poly.type
_entity_poly.pdbx_seq_one_letter_code
_entity_poly.pdbx_strand_id
1 'polypeptide(L)'
;MTKLTGPTRRIVTGHNASGQAIIQEDGPVPRYQKIGGESGPMFHEVWNTTQTPVRIDAASGEPPEDGIKLAPPKNGTRIRVLDIPPDGDKLNDVTPEEARAHFAEVGAGDASSHTGAGTKHAHMHRTETVDYGIVLEGELVLIVDEGETVCRAGDIIIQRGTNHGWANRTDRNCRIAFILIDGTFDEGLA
;
A
#
# COMPACT_ATOMS: atom_id res chain seq x y z
N MET A 1 -12.25 17.27 -13.27
CA MET A 1 -11.81 16.82 -11.93
C MET A 1 -10.44 17.41 -11.66
N THR A 2 -10.20 17.92 -10.45
CA THR A 2 -8.88 18.43 -10.07
C THR A 2 -7.92 17.24 -10.00
N LYS A 3 -6.83 17.27 -10.75
CA LYS A 3 -5.82 16.22 -10.74
C LYS A 3 -5.18 16.14 -9.36
N LEU A 4 -5.16 14.96 -8.76
CA LEU A 4 -4.49 14.71 -7.48
C LEU A 4 -2.96 14.72 -7.73
N THR A 5 -2.28 15.80 -7.31
CA THR A 5 -0.84 15.96 -7.48
C THR A 5 -0.19 16.31 -6.15
N GLY A 6 1.07 15.87 -5.98
CA GLY A 6 1.84 16.13 -4.76
C GLY A 6 1.48 15.17 -3.59
N PRO A 7 2.07 15.42 -2.41
CA PRO A 7 1.85 14.56 -1.25
C PRO A 7 0.38 14.57 -0.82
N THR A 8 -0.10 13.42 -0.35
CA THR A 8 -1.44 13.29 0.22
C THR A 8 -1.59 14.22 1.42
N ARG A 9 -2.67 15.02 1.45
CA ARG A 9 -3.04 15.78 2.64
C ARG A 9 -3.69 14.84 3.63
N ARG A 10 -3.24 14.89 4.90
CA ARG A 10 -3.84 14.17 6.00
C ARG A 10 -4.43 15.15 7.01
N ILE A 11 -5.57 14.81 7.58
CA ILE A 11 -6.20 15.54 8.66
C ILE A 11 -6.36 14.57 9.83
N VAL A 12 -5.78 14.90 10.98
CA VAL A 12 -5.85 14.07 12.18
C VAL A 12 -6.64 14.81 13.25
N THR A 13 -7.63 14.13 13.81
CA THR A 13 -8.40 14.65 14.95
C THR A 13 -7.80 14.11 16.26
N GLY A 14 -7.95 14.88 17.33
CA GLY A 14 -7.49 14.50 18.66
C GLY A 14 -8.34 15.20 19.73
N HIS A 15 -7.83 15.23 20.94
CA HIS A 15 -8.50 15.86 22.08
C HIS A 15 -7.54 16.85 22.77
N ASN A 16 -8.08 17.99 23.20
CA ASN A 16 -7.34 18.92 24.04
C ASN A 16 -7.33 18.46 25.52
N ALA A 17 -6.66 19.20 26.40
CA ALA A 17 -6.56 18.89 27.81
C ALA A 17 -7.90 18.81 28.56
N SER A 18 -8.96 19.40 27.99
CA SER A 18 -10.33 19.35 28.51
C SER A 18 -11.17 18.22 27.92
N GLY A 19 -10.57 17.35 27.09
CA GLY A 19 -11.26 16.25 26.41
C GLY A 19 -12.14 16.68 25.22
N GLN A 20 -12.05 17.93 24.76
CA GLN A 20 -12.79 18.41 23.61
C GLN A 20 -12.09 18.00 22.31
N ALA A 21 -12.87 17.59 21.31
CA ALA A 21 -12.36 17.23 19.98
C ALA A 21 -11.75 18.44 19.26
N ILE A 22 -10.57 18.24 18.68
CA ILE A 22 -9.84 19.26 17.91
C ILE A 22 -9.33 18.68 16.60
N ILE A 23 -9.01 19.54 15.65
CA ILE A 23 -8.12 19.17 14.55
C ILE A 23 -6.69 19.29 15.10
N GLN A 24 -6.02 18.14 15.25
CA GLN A 24 -4.67 18.06 15.80
C GLN A 24 -3.61 18.32 14.75
N GLU A 25 -3.83 17.79 13.54
CA GLU A 25 -2.96 17.99 12.39
C GLU A 25 -3.78 18.24 11.13
N ASP A 26 -3.28 19.10 10.27
CA ASP A 26 -3.83 19.36 8.93
C ASP A 26 -2.69 19.74 7.99
N GLY A 27 -2.29 18.84 7.11
CA GLY A 27 -1.17 19.08 6.22
C GLY A 27 -0.80 17.86 5.38
N PRO A 28 0.35 17.91 4.70
CA PRO A 28 0.84 16.76 3.95
C PRO A 28 1.22 15.62 4.90
N VAL A 29 1.13 14.39 4.41
CA VAL A 29 1.66 13.23 5.15
C VAL A 29 3.15 13.45 5.50
N PRO A 30 3.61 13.03 6.70
CA PRO A 30 4.98 13.28 7.15
C PRO A 30 6.03 12.46 6.40
N ARG A 31 5.62 11.33 5.81
CA ARG A 31 6.52 10.42 5.09
C ARG A 31 5.96 10.10 3.73
N TYR A 32 6.73 10.40 2.70
CA TYR A 32 6.47 9.96 1.34
C TYR A 32 7.79 9.81 0.58
N GLN A 33 7.95 8.72 -0.13
CA GLN A 33 9.14 8.46 -0.95
C GLN A 33 8.83 7.45 -2.06
N LYS A 34 9.64 7.48 -3.10
CA LYS A 34 9.63 6.46 -4.14
C LYS A 34 10.31 5.19 -3.64
N ILE A 35 9.75 4.06 -4.01
CA ILE A 35 10.30 2.72 -3.78
C ILE A 35 10.59 2.09 -5.14
N GLY A 36 11.76 1.43 -5.28
CA GLY A 36 12.17 0.86 -6.57
C GLY A 36 12.78 1.87 -7.54
N GLY A 37 13.41 2.92 -7.02
CA GLY A 37 14.13 3.93 -7.81
C GLY A 37 13.23 5.00 -8.43
N GLU A 38 13.79 5.72 -9.42
CA GLU A 38 13.12 6.90 -10.01
C GLU A 38 11.80 6.61 -10.72
N SER A 39 11.66 5.42 -11.29
CA SER A 39 10.44 4.98 -11.98
C SER A 39 9.47 4.22 -11.08
N GLY A 40 9.82 4.02 -9.82
CA GLY A 40 9.00 3.26 -8.88
C GLY A 40 7.78 4.04 -8.37
N PRO A 41 6.85 3.36 -7.72
CA PRO A 41 5.69 3.98 -7.11
C PRO A 41 6.07 4.92 -5.97
N MET A 42 5.30 6.00 -5.83
CA MET A 42 5.39 6.91 -4.70
C MET A 42 4.49 6.43 -3.57
N PHE A 43 5.08 6.13 -2.44
CA PHE A 43 4.39 5.75 -1.20
C PHE A 43 4.14 6.99 -0.35
N HIS A 44 2.92 7.20 0.08
CA HIS A 44 2.49 8.22 1.02
C HIS A 44 1.95 7.51 2.26
N GLU A 45 2.72 7.46 3.35
CA GLU A 45 2.30 6.84 4.61
C GLU A 45 1.34 7.78 5.34
N VAL A 46 0.09 7.35 5.54
CA VAL A 46 -0.96 8.19 6.12
C VAL A 46 -1.08 7.97 7.62
N TRP A 47 -1.21 6.71 8.06
CA TRP A 47 -1.37 6.35 9.47
C TRP A 47 -1.12 4.87 9.70
N ASN A 48 -0.73 4.52 10.93
CA ASN A 48 -0.69 3.13 11.37
C ASN A 48 -1.25 2.97 12.79
N THR A 49 -1.66 1.75 13.14
CA THR A 49 -2.01 1.32 14.49
C THR A 49 -1.22 0.08 14.85
N THR A 50 -0.99 -0.17 16.14
CA THR A 50 -0.14 -1.27 16.62
C THR A 50 -0.89 -2.29 17.48
N GLN A 51 -2.21 -2.17 17.58
CA GLN A 51 -3.02 -3.09 18.38
C GLN A 51 -4.49 -3.07 17.96
N THR A 52 -5.20 -4.16 18.22
CA THR A 52 -6.65 -4.29 18.09
C THR A 52 -7.21 -4.92 19.36
N PRO A 53 -8.19 -4.27 20.07
CA PRO A 53 -8.76 -2.95 19.79
C PRO A 53 -7.74 -1.81 19.90
N VAL A 54 -7.90 -0.79 19.07
CA VAL A 54 -7.04 0.40 19.13
C VAL A 54 -7.31 1.17 20.41
N ARG A 55 -6.25 1.53 21.14
CA ARG A 55 -6.37 2.44 22.26
C ARG A 55 -6.59 3.87 21.75
N ILE A 56 -7.62 4.52 22.27
CA ILE A 56 -7.95 5.91 21.98
C ILE A 56 -7.76 6.71 23.27
N ASP A 57 -6.81 7.60 23.28
CA ASP A 57 -6.56 8.51 24.41
C ASP A 57 -6.21 9.91 23.90
N ALA A 58 -6.24 10.90 24.79
CA ALA A 58 -6.04 12.30 24.45
C ALA A 58 -4.58 12.61 24.00
N ALA A 59 -3.63 11.77 24.35
CA ALA A 59 -2.20 11.99 24.12
C ALA A 59 -1.63 11.17 22.96
N SER A 60 -2.37 10.15 22.45
CA SER A 60 -1.85 9.29 21.40
C SER A 60 -1.77 10.01 20.06
N GLY A 61 -0.56 9.96 19.51
CA GLY A 61 -0.31 10.26 18.11
C GLY A 61 -0.15 8.99 17.29
N GLU A 62 0.34 9.14 16.08
CA GLU A 62 0.73 8.00 15.27
C GLU A 62 1.90 7.24 15.92
N PRO A 63 1.81 5.92 16.09
CA PRO A 63 2.94 5.11 16.57
C PRO A 63 4.18 5.32 15.70
N PRO A 64 5.36 5.51 16.29
CA PRO A 64 6.59 5.71 15.53
C PRO A 64 6.94 4.44 14.75
N GLU A 65 7.49 4.64 13.56
CA GLU A 65 7.98 3.55 12.70
C GLU A 65 9.19 4.00 11.92
N ASP A 66 10.17 3.11 11.79
CA ASP A 66 11.38 3.34 11.00
C ASP A 66 11.14 2.92 9.55
N GLY A 67 11.29 3.89 8.63
CA GLY A 67 11.15 3.67 7.20
C GLY A 67 9.74 3.33 6.73
N ILE A 68 9.64 2.86 5.51
CA ILE A 68 8.39 2.37 4.91
C ILE A 68 8.39 0.85 5.02
N LYS A 69 7.29 0.27 5.51
CA LYS A 69 7.09 -1.17 5.63
C LYS A 69 5.92 -1.61 4.78
N LEU A 70 6.03 -2.75 4.08
CA LEU A 70 4.92 -3.29 3.29
C LEU A 70 3.76 -3.70 4.21
N ALA A 71 4.01 -4.61 5.12
CA ALA A 71 3.00 -5.10 6.06
C ALA A 71 2.65 -4.08 7.15
N PRO A 72 1.43 -4.11 7.68
CA PRO A 72 1.07 -3.34 8.87
C PRO A 72 1.82 -3.86 10.11
N PRO A 73 1.83 -3.10 11.21
CA PRO A 73 2.29 -3.64 12.49
C PRO A 73 1.46 -4.84 12.93
N LYS A 74 2.07 -5.79 13.65
CA LYS A 74 1.37 -6.95 14.20
C LYS A 74 0.20 -6.54 15.08
N ASN A 75 -0.96 -7.15 14.90
CA ASN A 75 -2.26 -6.80 15.49
C ASN A 75 -2.72 -5.36 15.16
N GLY A 76 -2.17 -4.75 14.15
CA GLY A 76 -2.47 -3.37 13.77
C GLY A 76 -3.00 -3.21 12.36
N THR A 77 -3.03 -1.97 11.94
CA THR A 77 -3.44 -1.57 10.60
C THR A 77 -2.47 -0.56 10.02
N ARG A 78 -2.50 -0.43 8.71
CA ARG A 78 -1.78 0.62 7.99
C ARG A 78 -2.68 1.20 6.90
N ILE A 79 -2.73 2.52 6.81
CA ILE A 79 -3.30 3.20 5.65
C ILE A 79 -2.20 3.96 4.91
N ARG A 80 -2.15 3.77 3.60
CA ARG A 80 -1.24 4.48 2.68
C ARG A 80 -1.93 4.83 1.38
N VAL A 81 -1.37 5.80 0.68
CA VAL A 81 -1.73 6.12 -0.70
C VAL A 81 -0.53 5.85 -1.58
N LEU A 82 -0.72 5.21 -2.71
CA LEU A 82 0.29 4.99 -3.73
C LEU A 82 -0.05 5.75 -4.99
N ASP A 83 0.96 6.41 -5.57
CA ASP A 83 0.94 6.80 -6.97
C ASP A 83 1.73 5.77 -7.75
N ILE A 84 1.03 4.96 -8.54
CA ILE A 84 1.61 3.89 -9.34
C ILE A 84 1.80 4.40 -10.77
N PRO A 85 3.06 4.55 -11.23
CA PRO A 85 3.34 5.00 -12.59
C PRO A 85 2.95 3.94 -13.63
N PRO A 86 2.88 4.31 -14.92
CA PRO A 86 2.75 3.34 -16.00
C PRO A 86 3.86 2.28 -15.95
N ASP A 87 3.49 1.04 -16.25
CA ASP A 87 4.45 -0.05 -16.41
C ASP A 87 5.42 0.31 -17.54
N GLY A 88 6.71 0.24 -17.25
CA GLY A 88 7.75 0.43 -18.27
C GLY A 88 8.11 -0.87 -18.98
N ASP A 89 8.68 -0.76 -20.16
CA ASP A 89 9.11 -1.92 -20.97
C ASP A 89 10.06 -2.86 -20.19
N LYS A 90 10.88 -2.31 -19.31
CA LYS A 90 11.84 -3.04 -18.48
C LYS A 90 11.20 -3.93 -17.40
N LEU A 91 9.92 -3.73 -17.10
CA LEU A 91 9.25 -4.53 -16.09
C LEU A 91 9.21 -6.03 -16.46
N ASN A 92 9.18 -6.33 -17.76
CA ASN A 92 9.19 -7.70 -18.25
C ASN A 92 10.55 -8.40 -18.13
N ASP A 93 11.61 -7.64 -17.91
CA ASP A 93 13.01 -8.13 -17.80
C ASP A 93 13.45 -8.25 -16.34
N VAL A 94 12.59 -7.88 -15.37
CA VAL A 94 12.91 -7.97 -13.94
C VAL A 94 13.13 -9.41 -13.51
N THR A 95 14.28 -9.68 -12.92
CA THR A 95 14.62 -11.01 -12.39
C THR A 95 13.95 -11.27 -11.02
N PRO A 96 13.83 -12.53 -10.58
CA PRO A 96 13.35 -12.84 -9.24
C PRO A 96 14.17 -12.18 -8.12
N GLU A 97 15.46 -12.03 -8.30
CA GLU A 97 16.37 -11.36 -7.36
C GLU A 97 16.07 -9.86 -7.27
N GLU A 98 15.88 -9.21 -8.41
CA GLU A 98 15.52 -7.77 -8.46
C GLU A 98 14.12 -7.53 -7.87
N ALA A 99 13.17 -8.41 -8.12
CA ALA A 99 11.84 -8.32 -7.51
C ALA A 99 11.92 -8.45 -5.98
N ARG A 100 12.69 -9.40 -5.45
CA ARG A 100 12.94 -9.52 -4.00
C ARG A 100 13.63 -8.29 -3.43
N ALA A 101 14.65 -7.77 -4.13
CA ALA A 101 15.35 -6.56 -3.69
C ALA A 101 14.42 -5.37 -3.62
N HIS A 102 13.49 -5.22 -4.59
CA HIS A 102 12.47 -4.19 -4.56
C HIS A 102 11.58 -4.29 -3.31
N PHE A 103 11.06 -5.48 -3.00
CA PHE A 103 10.25 -5.68 -1.78
C PHE A 103 11.08 -5.57 -0.49
N ALA A 104 12.38 -5.86 -0.53
CA ALA A 104 13.27 -5.69 0.62
C ALA A 104 13.42 -4.21 1.03
N GLU A 105 13.29 -3.24 0.10
CA GLU A 105 13.28 -1.81 0.42
C GLU A 105 12.14 -1.42 1.40
N VAL A 106 11.05 -2.20 1.39
CA VAL A 106 9.91 -2.05 2.29
C VAL A 106 9.84 -3.16 3.35
N GLY A 107 10.97 -3.82 3.62
CA GLY A 107 11.10 -4.85 4.66
C GLY A 107 10.33 -6.14 4.40
N ALA A 108 10.07 -6.49 3.14
CA ALA A 108 9.21 -7.60 2.75
C ALA A 108 9.77 -8.41 1.55
N GLY A 109 11.09 -8.64 1.51
CA GLY A 109 11.71 -9.40 0.42
C GLY A 109 11.08 -10.77 0.19
N ASP A 110 10.65 -11.44 1.25
CA ASP A 110 9.99 -12.76 1.18
C ASP A 110 8.54 -12.70 0.69
N ALA A 111 7.93 -11.51 0.60
CA ALA A 111 6.57 -11.36 0.07
C ALA A 111 6.53 -11.54 -1.46
N SER A 112 7.65 -11.34 -2.15
CA SER A 112 7.73 -11.52 -3.61
C SER A 112 7.47 -12.98 -3.99
N SER A 113 6.53 -13.18 -4.90
CA SER A 113 6.22 -14.49 -5.49
C SER A 113 6.72 -14.61 -6.93
N HIS A 114 7.59 -13.70 -7.36
CA HIS A 114 8.22 -13.76 -8.69
C HIS A 114 9.17 -14.95 -8.78
N THR A 115 8.88 -15.91 -9.64
CA THR A 115 9.68 -17.15 -9.84
C THR A 115 10.44 -17.21 -11.18
N GLY A 116 10.35 -16.15 -11.99
CA GLY A 116 10.95 -16.10 -13.32
C GLY A 116 9.94 -16.31 -14.44
N ALA A 117 10.30 -17.10 -15.44
CA ALA A 117 9.46 -17.33 -16.61
C ALA A 117 8.06 -17.84 -16.23
N GLY A 118 7.03 -17.19 -16.75
CA GLY A 118 5.63 -17.51 -16.46
C GLY A 118 5.00 -16.69 -15.33
N THR A 119 5.76 -15.87 -14.62
CA THR A 119 5.19 -14.91 -13.68
C THR A 119 4.39 -13.85 -14.45
N LYS A 120 3.13 -13.61 -14.03
CA LYS A 120 2.21 -12.72 -14.75
C LYS A 120 2.57 -11.24 -14.67
N HIS A 121 3.28 -10.85 -13.61
CA HIS A 121 3.77 -9.49 -13.40
C HIS A 121 5.00 -9.52 -12.47
N ALA A 122 5.98 -8.65 -12.71
CA ALA A 122 7.23 -8.64 -11.94
C ALA A 122 7.03 -8.42 -10.44
N HIS A 123 6.02 -7.64 -10.06
CA HIS A 123 5.72 -7.32 -8.67
C HIS A 123 4.57 -8.17 -8.11
N MET A 124 4.44 -9.42 -8.53
CA MET A 124 3.55 -10.37 -7.86
C MET A 124 4.03 -10.61 -6.43
N HIS A 125 3.11 -10.52 -5.48
CA HIS A 125 3.44 -10.69 -4.06
C HIS A 125 2.24 -11.15 -3.24
N ARG A 126 2.53 -11.55 -2.00
CA ARG A 126 1.54 -12.05 -1.05
C ARG A 126 1.89 -11.58 0.36
N THR A 127 0.87 -11.19 1.13
CA THR A 127 1.00 -10.77 2.54
C THR A 127 -0.08 -11.43 3.38
N GLU A 128 0.21 -11.65 4.66
CA GLU A 128 -0.77 -12.11 5.66
C GLU A 128 -1.67 -10.96 6.12
N THR A 129 -2.43 -10.40 5.18
CA THR A 129 -3.29 -9.23 5.43
C THR A 129 -4.62 -9.36 4.72
N VAL A 130 -5.62 -8.63 5.24
CA VAL A 130 -6.79 -8.25 4.45
C VAL A 130 -6.64 -6.78 4.12
N ASP A 131 -6.65 -6.45 2.82
CA ASP A 131 -6.45 -5.08 2.37
C ASP A 131 -7.70 -4.55 1.69
N TYR A 132 -8.04 -3.29 1.97
CA TYR A 132 -9.02 -2.55 1.22
C TYR A 132 -8.30 -1.60 0.28
N GLY A 133 -8.36 -1.87 -1.03
CA GLY A 133 -7.84 -1.01 -2.09
C GLY A 133 -8.95 -0.10 -2.61
N ILE A 134 -8.74 1.21 -2.61
CA ILE A 134 -9.70 2.20 -3.10
C ILE A 134 -9.03 3.01 -4.20
N VAL A 135 -9.46 2.84 -5.44
CA VAL A 135 -8.91 3.63 -6.55
C VAL A 135 -9.43 5.06 -6.47
N LEU A 136 -8.52 6.01 -6.28
CA LEU A 136 -8.84 7.43 -6.12
C LEU A 136 -8.81 8.18 -7.45
N GLU A 137 -7.85 7.84 -8.33
CA GLU A 137 -7.69 8.44 -9.66
C GLU A 137 -7.00 7.46 -10.59
N GLY A 138 -7.42 7.43 -11.86
CA GLY A 138 -6.84 6.58 -12.89
C GLY A 138 -7.42 5.18 -12.92
N GLU A 139 -6.61 4.24 -13.35
CA GLU A 139 -7.00 2.84 -13.55
C GLU A 139 -5.79 1.93 -13.32
N LEU A 140 -6.01 0.75 -12.74
CA LEU A 140 -5.04 -0.33 -12.57
C LEU A 140 -5.64 -1.66 -12.99
N VAL A 141 -4.80 -2.59 -13.37
CA VAL A 141 -5.18 -3.99 -13.54
C VAL A 141 -4.73 -4.76 -12.31
N LEU A 142 -5.68 -5.33 -11.56
CA LEU A 142 -5.40 -6.32 -10.54
C LEU A 142 -5.18 -7.66 -11.23
N ILE A 143 -4.02 -8.26 -11.01
CA ILE A 143 -3.64 -9.58 -11.52
C ILE A 143 -3.57 -10.54 -10.33
N VAL A 144 -4.19 -11.71 -10.47
CA VAL A 144 -4.08 -12.82 -9.51
C VAL A 144 -3.67 -14.11 -10.26
N ASP A 145 -3.42 -15.18 -9.53
CA ASP A 145 -2.98 -16.45 -10.15
C ASP A 145 -3.91 -16.91 -11.27
N GLU A 146 -5.22 -16.82 -11.06
CA GLU A 146 -6.24 -17.21 -12.04
C GLU A 146 -7.10 -16.00 -12.45
N GLY A 147 -6.56 -15.17 -13.36
CA GLY A 147 -7.29 -14.06 -13.95
C GLY A 147 -6.76 -12.67 -13.63
N GLU A 148 -7.43 -11.70 -14.20
CA GLU A 148 -7.15 -10.28 -13.97
C GLU A 148 -8.43 -9.46 -14.15
N THR A 149 -8.47 -8.27 -13.56
CA THR A 149 -9.58 -7.32 -13.73
C THR A 149 -9.09 -5.88 -13.70
N VAL A 150 -9.79 -5.02 -14.45
CA VAL A 150 -9.52 -3.58 -14.46
C VAL A 150 -10.26 -2.91 -13.29
N CYS A 151 -9.52 -2.16 -12.50
CA CYS A 151 -10.04 -1.36 -11.38
C CYS A 151 -9.93 0.12 -11.72
N ARG A 152 -11.01 0.87 -11.57
CA ARG A 152 -11.12 2.29 -11.93
C ARG A 152 -11.44 3.15 -10.73
N ALA A 153 -11.23 4.46 -10.87
CA ALA A 153 -11.58 5.42 -9.82
C ALA A 153 -13.01 5.22 -9.30
N GLY A 154 -13.13 5.02 -7.99
CA GLY A 154 -14.36 4.68 -7.29
C GLY A 154 -14.53 3.19 -6.97
N ASP A 155 -13.77 2.30 -7.61
CA ASP A 155 -13.82 0.87 -7.29
C ASP A 155 -13.14 0.58 -5.94
N ILE A 156 -13.70 -0.39 -5.22
CA ILE A 156 -13.16 -0.88 -3.94
C ILE A 156 -12.82 -2.35 -4.10
N ILE A 157 -11.57 -2.67 -3.83
CA ILE A 157 -11.02 -4.02 -3.93
C ILE A 157 -10.83 -4.57 -2.52
N ILE A 158 -11.28 -5.80 -2.28
CA ILE A 158 -11.00 -6.54 -1.05
C ILE A 158 -9.96 -7.61 -1.37
N GLN A 159 -8.72 -7.34 -0.97
CA GLN A 159 -7.59 -8.25 -1.15
C GLN A 159 -7.45 -9.11 0.11
N ARG A 160 -7.60 -10.44 -0.03
CA ARG A 160 -7.67 -11.38 1.10
C ARG A 160 -6.43 -12.28 1.16
N GLY A 161 -5.24 -11.71 1.32
CA GLY A 161 -4.00 -12.47 1.39
C GLY A 161 -3.71 -13.32 0.14
N THR A 162 -4.31 -13.00 -1.00
CA THR A 162 -4.08 -13.71 -2.25
C THR A 162 -2.80 -13.25 -2.92
N ASN A 163 -2.15 -14.12 -3.67
CA ASN A 163 -1.04 -13.72 -4.53
C ASN A 163 -1.54 -12.76 -5.61
N HIS A 164 -0.94 -11.59 -5.73
CA HIS A 164 -1.42 -10.55 -6.64
C HIS A 164 -0.32 -9.60 -7.11
N GLY A 165 -0.62 -8.89 -8.17
CA GLY A 165 0.16 -7.78 -8.70
C GLY A 165 -0.74 -6.66 -9.21
N TRP A 166 -0.19 -5.46 -9.29
CA TRP A 166 -0.87 -4.26 -9.77
C TRP A 166 -0.15 -3.75 -11.01
N ALA A 167 -0.79 -3.87 -12.17
CA ALA A 167 -0.25 -3.38 -13.43
C ALA A 167 -0.90 -2.06 -13.83
N ASN A 168 -0.09 -1.07 -14.16
CA ASN A 168 -0.59 0.17 -14.75
C ASN A 168 -0.31 0.17 -16.26
N ARG A 169 -1.24 -0.32 -17.03
CA ARG A 169 -1.16 -0.40 -18.49
C ARG A 169 -1.60 0.88 -19.21
N THR A 170 -1.76 1.99 -18.46
CA THR A 170 -2.12 3.31 -18.98
C THR A 170 -0.90 4.19 -19.22
N ASP A 171 -1.10 5.40 -19.71
CA ASP A 171 -0.05 6.41 -19.96
C ASP A 171 0.13 7.42 -18.83
N ARG A 172 -0.52 7.22 -17.68
CA ARG A 172 -0.54 8.15 -16.55
C ARG A 172 -0.56 7.42 -15.20
N ASN A 173 -0.15 8.11 -14.14
CA ASN A 173 -0.21 7.55 -12.80
C ASN A 173 -1.64 7.19 -12.41
N CYS A 174 -1.77 6.08 -11.70
CA CYS A 174 -2.96 5.75 -10.93
C CYS A 174 -2.71 6.03 -9.45
N ARG A 175 -3.65 6.69 -8.78
CA ARG A 175 -3.63 6.91 -7.34
C ARG A 175 -4.61 5.96 -6.66
N ILE A 176 -4.12 5.17 -5.73
CA ILE A 176 -4.90 4.19 -4.97
C ILE A 176 -4.57 4.30 -3.47
N ALA A 177 -5.59 4.21 -2.62
CA ALA A 177 -5.42 4.07 -1.18
C ALA A 177 -5.53 2.60 -0.80
N PHE A 178 -4.65 2.14 0.10
CA PHE A 178 -4.72 0.82 0.72
C PHE A 178 -4.87 0.95 2.22
N ILE A 179 -5.81 0.21 2.78
CA ILE A 179 -5.93 -0.03 4.22
C ILE A 179 -5.58 -1.50 4.43
N LEU A 180 -4.42 -1.76 5.04
CA LEU A 180 -3.92 -3.09 5.34
C LEU A 180 -4.24 -3.42 6.79
N ILE A 181 -4.82 -4.60 7.01
CA ILE A 181 -5.20 -5.12 8.33
C ILE A 181 -4.39 -6.39 8.56
N ASP A 182 -3.63 -6.43 9.65
CA ASP A 182 -2.84 -7.62 10.02
C ASP A 182 -3.73 -8.85 10.12
N GLY A 183 -3.26 -9.94 9.58
CA GLY A 183 -3.97 -11.22 9.50
C GLY A 183 -3.08 -12.41 9.78
N THR A 184 -3.64 -13.58 9.62
CA THR A 184 -2.92 -14.86 9.71
C THR A 184 -3.55 -15.84 8.71
N PHE A 185 -2.72 -16.57 7.98
CA PHE A 185 -3.20 -17.62 7.09
C PHE A 185 -3.68 -18.81 7.90
N ASP A 186 -4.80 -19.39 7.49
CA ASP A 186 -5.20 -20.71 7.96
C ASP A 186 -4.30 -21.80 7.37
N GLU A 187 -4.27 -22.98 8.02
CA GLU A 187 -3.58 -24.17 7.51
C GLU A 187 -4.03 -24.48 6.07
N GLY A 188 -3.05 -24.67 5.18
CA GLY A 188 -3.28 -24.94 3.75
C GLY A 188 -3.28 -23.68 2.85
N LEU A 189 -3.24 -22.49 3.44
CA LEU A 189 -2.97 -21.24 2.71
C LEU A 189 -1.56 -20.68 3.00
N ALA A 190 -0.91 -21.15 4.05
CA ALA A 190 0.43 -20.73 4.44
C ALA A 190 1.52 -21.28 3.51
#